data_031fdeb460496c2e6343e57eacb80728
#
_entry.id   031fdeb460496c2e6343e57eacb80728
#
_cell.length_a   1.000
_cell.length_b   1.000
_cell.length_c   1.000
_cell.angle_alpha   90.00
_cell.angle_beta   90.00
_cell.angle_gamma   90.00
#
_symmetry.space_group_name_H-M   'P 1'
#
loop_
_entity.id
_entity.type
_entity.pdbx_description
1 polymer ?
#
loop_
_entity_poly.entity_id
_entity_poly.type
_entity_poly.pdbx_seq_one_letter_code
_entity_poly.pdbx_strand_id
1 'polypeptide(L)'
;MLPEISVSAQAENSGVSEGSHSYTTPVMNTATKLPLSIRETPQSVTVITRQRVEDQNLVTINDVMQNTPGIAITASGPQRDRFNARGFSIDNITFDGLPISLGQYGGDALLADMAIYDRIEIVRGAAGLTQGAGNPSAAINLVRKRPTRDPYLSVDGYAGNWDRYGLTA
;
A
#
# COMPACT_ATOMS: atom_id res chain seq x y z
N MET A 1 -12.42 -23.24 -45.29
CA MET A 1 -12.89 -22.69 -43.99
C MET A 1 -11.65 -22.50 -43.11
N LEU A 2 -11.33 -21.28 -42.77
CA LEU A 2 -10.26 -21.00 -41.84
C LEU A 2 -10.81 -21.18 -40.40
N PRO A 3 -10.05 -21.77 -39.47
CA PRO A 3 -10.51 -21.90 -38.09
C PRO A 3 -10.64 -20.52 -37.46
N GLU A 4 -11.70 -20.35 -36.71
CA GLU A 4 -11.98 -19.13 -35.93
C GLU A 4 -10.92 -19.01 -34.81
N ILE A 5 -10.06 -18.02 -34.89
CA ILE A 5 -9.08 -17.73 -33.85
C ILE A 5 -9.80 -16.92 -32.77
N SER A 6 -10.26 -17.56 -31.74
CA SER A 6 -10.75 -16.87 -30.55
C SER A 6 -9.57 -16.35 -29.75
N VAL A 7 -9.29 -15.06 -29.85
CA VAL A 7 -8.35 -14.37 -28.94
C VAL A 7 -9.10 -14.09 -27.64
N SER A 8 -8.96 -14.98 -26.66
CA SER A 8 -9.35 -14.65 -25.30
C SER A 8 -8.29 -13.71 -24.73
N ALA A 9 -8.59 -12.42 -24.67
CA ALA A 9 -7.80 -11.50 -23.87
C ALA A 9 -7.95 -11.93 -22.42
N GLN A 10 -6.92 -12.55 -21.87
CA GLN A 10 -6.81 -12.76 -20.44
C GLN A 10 -6.77 -11.36 -19.83
N ALA A 11 -7.77 -11.01 -19.03
CA ALA A 11 -7.77 -9.75 -18.29
C ALA A 11 -6.41 -9.67 -17.59
N GLU A 12 -5.64 -8.63 -17.91
CA GLU A 12 -4.35 -8.40 -17.27
C GLU A 12 -4.57 -8.51 -15.75
N ASN A 13 -3.82 -9.37 -15.10
CA ASN A 13 -3.81 -9.46 -13.64
C ASN A 13 -3.31 -8.12 -13.10
N SER A 14 -4.22 -7.17 -13.00
CA SER A 14 -3.90 -5.76 -12.71
C SER A 14 -3.46 -5.54 -11.26
N GLY A 15 -3.54 -6.58 -10.43
CA GLY A 15 -3.25 -6.48 -9.00
C GLY A 15 -4.24 -5.59 -8.23
N VAL A 16 -5.29 -5.07 -8.86
CA VAL A 16 -6.33 -4.26 -8.19
C VAL A 16 -6.98 -5.10 -7.10
N SER A 17 -7.06 -4.54 -5.91
CA SER A 17 -7.66 -5.20 -4.74
C SER A 17 -9.07 -4.70 -4.44
N GLU A 18 -9.41 -3.50 -4.89
CA GLU A 18 -10.75 -2.93 -4.72
C GLU A 18 -11.81 -3.83 -5.38
N GLY A 19 -12.88 -4.13 -4.64
CA GLY A 19 -13.96 -4.99 -5.10
C GLY A 19 -13.61 -6.48 -5.23
N SER A 20 -12.38 -6.88 -4.92
CA SER A 20 -11.96 -8.30 -4.96
C SER A 20 -12.46 -9.12 -3.78
N HIS A 21 -12.85 -8.49 -2.68
CA HIS A 21 -13.20 -9.11 -1.40
C HIS A 21 -12.12 -10.09 -0.89
N SER A 22 -10.87 -9.83 -1.24
CA SER A 22 -9.74 -10.70 -0.93
C SER A 22 -8.72 -10.01 -0.04
N TYR A 23 -8.10 -10.76 0.85
CA TYR A 23 -6.96 -10.32 1.67
C TYR A 23 -5.61 -10.49 0.97
N THR A 24 -5.62 -11.00 -0.26
CA THR A 24 -4.43 -11.18 -1.08
C THR A 24 -4.64 -10.59 -2.47
N THR A 25 -3.55 -10.21 -3.13
CA THR A 25 -3.56 -9.81 -4.53
C THR A 25 -2.88 -10.86 -5.39
N PRO A 26 -3.33 -11.07 -6.64
CA PRO A 26 -2.71 -12.04 -7.53
C PRO A 26 -1.28 -11.64 -7.89
N VAL A 27 -1.00 -10.35 -7.96
CA VAL A 27 0.32 -9.81 -8.34
C VAL A 27 0.67 -8.56 -7.56
N MET A 28 1.98 -8.33 -7.42
CA MET A 28 2.56 -7.09 -6.91
C MET A 28 3.79 -6.69 -7.73
N ASN A 29 4.10 -5.41 -7.80
CA ASN A 29 5.20 -4.89 -8.63
C ASN A 29 6.35 -4.28 -7.82
N THR A 30 6.14 -4.02 -6.53
CA THR A 30 7.09 -3.25 -5.69
C THR A 30 8.40 -3.98 -5.48
N ALA A 31 8.37 -5.30 -5.36
CA ALA A 31 9.55 -6.09 -5.05
C ALA A 31 10.54 -6.21 -6.22
N THR A 32 10.03 -6.41 -7.44
CA THR A 32 10.85 -6.74 -8.61
C THR A 32 10.59 -5.85 -9.83
N LYS A 33 9.60 -4.95 -9.76
CA LYS A 33 9.02 -4.19 -10.88
C LYS A 33 8.39 -5.07 -11.98
N LEU A 34 8.34 -6.38 -11.74
CA LEU A 34 7.61 -7.33 -12.57
C LEU A 34 6.32 -7.74 -11.85
N PRO A 35 5.23 -7.99 -12.59
CA PRO A 35 3.97 -8.45 -12.00
C PRO A 35 4.10 -9.91 -11.53
N LEU A 36 4.66 -10.10 -10.34
CA LEU A 36 4.83 -11.41 -9.74
C LEU A 36 3.82 -11.64 -8.63
N SER A 37 3.42 -12.89 -8.45
CA SER A 37 2.64 -13.27 -7.28
C SER A 37 3.49 -13.19 -6.00
N ILE A 38 2.83 -13.09 -4.84
CA ILE A 38 3.52 -13.11 -3.54
C ILE A 38 4.39 -14.38 -3.38
N ARG A 39 3.95 -15.51 -3.93
CA ARG A 39 4.67 -16.79 -3.85
C ARG A 39 5.92 -16.83 -4.73
N GLU A 40 5.89 -16.15 -5.86
CA GLU A 40 7.00 -16.07 -6.81
C GLU A 40 8.02 -14.99 -6.44
N THR A 41 7.66 -14.12 -5.49
CA THR A 41 8.52 -13.04 -5.05
C THR A 41 9.51 -13.55 -4.01
N PRO A 42 10.84 -13.57 -4.28
CA PRO A 42 11.85 -14.13 -3.40
C PRO A 42 12.22 -13.18 -2.25
N GLN A 43 11.27 -12.43 -1.73
CA GLN A 43 11.46 -11.43 -0.67
C GLN A 43 10.34 -11.54 0.36
N SER A 44 10.58 -10.99 1.54
CA SER A 44 9.55 -10.90 2.57
C SER A 44 8.59 -9.76 2.23
N VAL A 45 7.43 -10.10 1.70
CA VAL A 45 6.43 -9.14 1.24
C VAL A 45 5.14 -9.23 2.05
N THR A 46 4.44 -8.12 2.13
CA THR A 46 3.08 -8.03 2.66
C THR A 46 2.28 -7.11 1.78
N VAL A 47 1.07 -7.51 1.43
CA VAL A 47 0.10 -6.65 0.76
C VAL A 47 -1.09 -6.47 1.70
N ILE A 48 -1.44 -5.22 1.97
CA ILE A 48 -2.64 -4.83 2.69
C ILE A 48 -3.65 -4.40 1.64
N THR A 49 -4.65 -5.23 1.40
CA THR A 49 -5.67 -5.02 0.38
C THR A 49 -6.74 -4.05 0.86
N ARG A 50 -7.53 -3.52 -0.07
CA ARG A 50 -8.68 -2.65 0.26
C ARG A 50 -9.65 -3.32 1.22
N GLN A 51 -9.99 -4.59 0.99
CA GLN A 51 -10.86 -5.35 1.86
C GLN A 51 -10.33 -5.39 3.30
N ARG A 52 -9.04 -5.63 3.48
CA ARG A 52 -8.44 -5.65 4.81
C ARG A 52 -8.45 -4.27 5.49
N VAL A 53 -8.25 -3.21 4.71
CA VAL A 53 -8.34 -1.82 5.21
C VAL A 53 -9.73 -1.53 5.76
N GLU A 54 -10.76 -1.93 5.03
CA GLU A 54 -12.17 -1.74 5.40
C GLU A 54 -12.56 -2.59 6.62
N ASP A 55 -12.28 -3.88 6.60
CA ASP A 55 -12.66 -4.81 7.68
C ASP A 55 -11.99 -4.48 9.02
N GLN A 56 -10.78 -3.96 8.98
CA GLN A 56 -10.02 -3.57 10.17
C GLN A 56 -10.15 -2.08 10.51
N ASN A 57 -10.95 -1.33 9.75
CA ASN A 57 -11.15 0.11 9.92
C ASN A 57 -9.83 0.90 10.02
N LEU A 58 -8.90 0.64 9.09
CA LEU A 58 -7.61 1.31 9.01
C LEU A 58 -7.76 2.62 8.26
N VAL A 59 -7.96 3.71 8.98
CA VAL A 59 -8.28 5.02 8.40
C VAL A 59 -7.04 5.73 7.89
N THR A 60 -5.90 5.56 8.56
CA THR A 60 -4.65 6.23 8.23
C THR A 60 -3.55 5.25 7.85
N ILE A 61 -2.53 5.73 7.16
CA ILE A 61 -1.33 4.92 6.89
C ILE A 61 -0.69 4.45 8.20
N ASN A 62 -0.77 5.26 9.24
CA ASN A 62 -0.26 4.91 10.57
C ASN A 62 -0.97 3.68 11.14
N ASP A 63 -2.31 3.64 11.04
CA ASP A 63 -3.10 2.47 11.46
C ASP A 63 -2.67 1.21 10.70
N VAL A 64 -2.42 1.33 9.38
CA VAL A 64 -1.93 0.21 8.56
C VAL A 64 -0.56 -0.26 9.02
N MET A 65 0.37 0.65 9.29
CA MET A 65 1.72 0.30 9.72
C MET A 65 1.74 -0.34 11.12
N GLN A 66 0.89 0.13 12.05
CA GLN A 66 0.72 -0.49 13.37
C GLN A 66 0.23 -1.94 13.27
N ASN A 67 -0.62 -2.22 12.30
CA ASN A 67 -1.19 -3.54 12.05
C ASN A 67 -0.34 -4.41 11.09
N THR A 68 0.84 -3.93 10.71
CA THR A 68 1.73 -4.66 9.80
C THR A 68 2.87 -5.35 10.58
N PRO A 69 2.96 -6.68 10.56
CA PRO A 69 4.04 -7.41 11.24
C PRO A 69 5.42 -6.98 10.75
N GLY A 70 6.35 -6.77 11.69
CA GLY A 70 7.75 -6.43 11.37
C GLY A 70 7.99 -4.96 11.06
N ILE A 71 7.00 -4.10 11.26
CA ILE A 71 7.15 -2.64 11.29
C ILE A 71 6.96 -2.16 12.72
N ALA A 72 7.86 -1.31 13.17
CA ALA A 72 7.77 -0.61 14.44
C ALA A 72 7.59 0.89 14.19
N ILE A 73 6.73 1.52 14.99
CA ILE A 73 6.50 2.95 14.92
C ILE A 73 7.21 3.61 16.09
N THR A 74 7.98 4.65 15.81
CA THR A 74 8.62 5.49 16.81
C THR A 74 8.04 6.89 16.71
N ALA A 75 7.32 7.32 17.73
CA ALA A 75 6.82 8.67 17.83
C ALA A 75 7.98 9.64 18.16
N SER A 76 8.16 10.64 17.31
CA SER A 76 9.17 11.69 17.46
C SER A 76 8.56 13.05 17.87
N GLY A 77 7.27 13.07 18.20
CA GLY A 77 6.50 14.24 18.55
C GLY A 77 5.06 14.15 18.04
N PRO A 78 4.22 15.16 18.27
CA PRO A 78 2.87 15.18 17.73
C PRO A 78 2.90 15.03 16.21
N GLN A 79 2.20 14.01 15.68
CA GLN A 79 2.08 13.75 14.24
C GLN A 79 3.42 13.49 13.50
N ARG A 80 4.48 13.13 14.23
CA ARG A 80 5.81 12.84 13.67
C ARG A 80 6.21 11.41 13.97
N ASP A 81 5.55 10.49 13.31
CA ASP A 81 5.85 9.08 13.44
C ASP A 81 6.90 8.66 12.41
N ARG A 82 7.82 7.82 12.85
CA ARG A 82 8.81 7.17 11.99
C ARG A 82 8.53 5.69 11.94
N PHE A 83 8.53 5.15 10.74
CA PHE A 83 8.42 3.72 10.54
C PHE A 83 9.81 3.09 10.50
N ASN A 84 9.96 2.01 11.20
CA ASN A 84 11.21 1.27 11.29
C ASN A 84 10.97 -0.20 10.97
N ALA A 85 11.90 -0.81 10.28
CA ALA A 85 11.93 -2.24 10.04
C ALA A 85 13.35 -2.77 10.20
N ARG A 86 13.51 -3.93 10.84
CA ARG A 86 14.82 -4.56 11.03
C ARG A 86 15.86 -3.67 11.71
N GLY A 87 15.44 -2.73 12.55
CA GLY A 87 16.32 -1.79 13.27
C GLY A 87 16.72 -0.54 12.48
N PHE A 88 16.23 -0.36 11.25
CA PHE A 88 16.51 0.80 10.41
C PHE A 88 15.24 1.59 10.11
N SER A 89 15.38 2.91 9.94
CA SER A 89 14.30 3.77 9.47
C SER A 89 13.89 3.41 8.04
N ILE A 90 12.59 3.46 7.77
CA ILE A 90 12.06 3.26 6.43
C ILE A 90 12.04 4.61 5.71
N ASP A 91 12.98 4.79 4.81
CA ASP A 91 13.12 6.02 4.04
C ASP A 91 12.54 5.88 2.62
N ASN A 92 12.23 4.65 2.24
CA ASN A 92 11.81 4.32 0.89
C ASN A 92 10.29 4.15 0.83
N ILE A 93 9.61 5.27 0.55
CA ILE A 93 8.17 5.31 0.35
C ILE A 93 7.89 5.81 -1.06
N THR A 94 7.01 5.12 -1.75
CA THR A 94 6.63 5.42 -3.13
C THR A 94 5.12 5.55 -3.26
N PHE A 95 4.67 6.40 -4.18
CA PHE A 95 3.29 6.45 -4.67
C PHE A 95 3.25 5.89 -6.09
N ASP A 96 2.51 4.81 -6.29
CA ASP A 96 2.43 4.09 -7.58
C ASP A 96 3.82 3.77 -8.16
N GLY A 97 4.78 3.45 -7.28
CA GLY A 97 6.16 3.17 -7.65
C GLY A 97 7.06 4.39 -7.88
N LEU A 98 6.53 5.61 -7.75
CA LEU A 98 7.32 6.84 -7.85
C LEU A 98 7.82 7.24 -6.46
N PRO A 99 9.14 7.46 -6.28
CA PRO A 99 9.69 7.83 -4.99
C PRO A 99 9.21 9.22 -4.57
N ILE A 100 8.85 9.33 -3.31
CA ILE A 100 8.55 10.61 -2.68
C ILE A 100 9.64 10.99 -1.71
N SER A 101 10.07 12.25 -1.76
CA SER A 101 10.92 12.82 -0.72
C SER A 101 10.01 13.24 0.43
N LEU A 102 10.00 12.43 1.47
CA LEU A 102 9.51 12.91 2.75
C LEU A 102 10.56 13.90 3.25
N GLY A 103 10.20 15.18 3.36
CA GLY A 103 11.11 16.21 3.87
C GLY A 103 11.74 15.80 5.20
N GLN A 104 12.72 16.54 5.68
CA GLN A 104 13.50 16.24 6.90
C GLN A 104 12.66 15.87 8.14
N TYR A 105 11.38 16.17 8.13
CA TYR A 105 10.43 15.92 9.20
C TYR A 105 9.40 14.82 8.92
N GLY A 106 9.41 14.22 7.73
CA GLY A 106 8.80 12.94 7.34
C GLY A 106 7.32 12.68 7.68
N GLY A 107 6.69 13.52 8.50
CA GLY A 107 5.42 13.20 9.14
C GLY A 107 4.16 13.45 8.31
N ASP A 108 4.13 14.55 7.59
CA ASP A 108 2.84 15.06 7.07
C ASP A 108 2.25 14.22 5.92
N ALA A 109 3.10 13.58 5.11
CA ALA A 109 2.62 12.72 4.03
C ALA A 109 2.12 11.34 4.51
N LEU A 110 2.47 10.95 5.74
CA LEU A 110 2.12 9.67 6.33
C LEU A 110 0.78 9.69 7.09
N LEU A 111 0.19 10.87 7.22
CA LEU A 111 -1.16 11.05 7.79
C LEU A 111 -2.27 10.93 6.72
N ALA A 112 -1.90 10.66 5.48
CA ALA A 112 -2.86 10.53 4.40
C ALA A 112 -3.92 9.48 4.72
N ASP A 113 -5.17 9.84 4.43
CA ASP A 113 -6.32 8.98 4.55
C ASP A 113 -6.20 7.78 3.58
N MET A 114 -6.58 6.61 4.06
CA MET A 114 -6.58 5.38 3.27
C MET A 114 -7.66 5.35 2.19
N ALA A 115 -8.59 6.31 2.15
CA ALA A 115 -9.70 6.33 1.20
C ALA A 115 -9.25 6.32 -0.26
N ILE A 116 -8.15 7.01 -0.58
CA ILE A 116 -7.63 7.14 -1.95
C ILE A 116 -6.80 5.95 -2.42
N TYR A 117 -6.42 5.04 -1.51
CA TYR A 117 -5.55 3.92 -1.83
C TYR A 117 -6.33 2.63 -2.04
N ASP A 118 -5.94 1.89 -3.07
CA ASP A 118 -6.40 0.54 -3.36
C ASP A 118 -5.73 -0.47 -2.41
N ARG A 119 -4.43 -0.35 -2.26
CA ARG A 119 -3.63 -1.24 -1.41
C ARG A 119 -2.30 -0.63 -1.01
N ILE A 120 -1.67 -1.22 -0.02
CA ILE A 120 -0.28 -0.93 0.35
C ILE A 120 0.56 -2.18 0.14
N GLU A 121 1.66 -2.06 -0.59
CA GLU A 121 2.64 -3.11 -0.81
C GLU A 121 3.89 -2.82 0.02
N ILE A 122 4.33 -3.78 0.83
CA ILE A 122 5.47 -3.64 1.73
C ILE A 122 6.46 -4.74 1.44
N VAL A 123 7.69 -4.34 1.10
CA VAL A 123 8.81 -5.24 0.85
C VAL A 123 9.85 -5.02 1.92
N ARG A 124 10.14 -6.04 2.74
CA ARG A 124 11.11 -5.94 3.85
C ARG A 124 12.47 -6.42 3.43
N GLY A 125 13.49 -5.66 3.79
CA GLY A 125 14.89 -5.98 3.55
C GLY A 125 15.54 -5.12 2.50
N ALA A 126 16.69 -5.57 2.00
CA ALA A 126 17.43 -4.86 0.97
C ALA A 126 16.66 -4.88 -0.36
N ALA A 127 16.15 -3.74 -0.76
CA ALA A 127 15.44 -3.54 -2.03
C ALA A 127 16.32 -2.86 -3.09
N GLY A 128 17.65 -2.94 -2.94
CA GLY A 128 18.63 -2.21 -3.76
C GLY A 128 18.51 -2.46 -5.26
N LEU A 129 18.06 -3.62 -5.69
CA LEU A 129 17.86 -3.93 -7.12
C LEU A 129 16.75 -3.10 -7.78
N THR A 130 15.75 -2.69 -7.01
CA THR A 130 14.57 -2.00 -7.55
C THR A 130 14.49 -0.54 -7.13
N GLN A 131 15.18 -0.17 -6.07
CA GLN A 131 15.05 1.12 -5.41
C GLN A 131 16.36 1.88 -5.24
N GLY A 132 17.49 1.29 -5.67
CA GLY A 132 18.80 1.90 -5.54
C GLY A 132 19.37 1.87 -4.12
N ALA A 133 20.22 2.87 -3.81
CA ALA A 133 20.83 2.99 -2.48
C ALA A 133 19.80 3.37 -1.43
N GLY A 134 19.79 2.66 -0.30
CA GLY A 134 18.87 2.91 0.81
C GLY A 134 19.15 1.97 1.99
N ASN A 135 18.45 2.20 3.09
CA ASN A 135 18.54 1.34 4.27
C ASN A 135 17.96 -0.05 4.00
N PRO A 136 18.54 -1.12 4.58
CA PRO A 136 18.00 -2.48 4.45
C PRO A 136 16.78 -2.71 5.36
N SER A 137 15.93 -1.71 5.49
CA SER A 137 14.73 -1.69 6.31
C SER A 137 13.54 -2.32 5.62
N ALA A 138 12.82 -1.52 4.89
CA ALA A 138 11.71 -1.89 4.03
C ALA A 138 11.48 -0.82 2.96
N ALA A 139 10.67 -1.20 1.96
CA ALA A 139 10.07 -0.28 1.00
C ALA A 139 8.56 -0.36 1.12
N ILE A 140 7.91 0.77 1.12
CA ILE A 140 6.46 0.92 1.17
C ILE A 140 5.99 1.56 -0.13
N ASN A 141 5.05 0.91 -0.82
CA ASN A 141 4.41 1.47 -2.00
C ASN A 141 2.92 1.63 -1.75
N LEU A 142 2.46 2.85 -1.86
CA LEU A 142 1.07 3.25 -1.72
C LEU A 142 0.45 3.27 -3.12
N VAL A 143 -0.40 2.30 -3.41
CA VAL A 143 -1.04 2.15 -4.72
C VAL A 143 -2.42 2.78 -4.67
N ARG A 144 -2.65 3.78 -5.51
CA ARG A 144 -3.92 4.50 -5.56
C ARG A 144 -5.01 3.69 -6.27
N LYS A 145 -6.25 3.98 -5.93
CA LYS A 145 -7.42 3.50 -6.65
C LYS A 145 -7.38 3.95 -8.11
N ARG A 146 -7.88 3.11 -9.00
CA ARG A 146 -8.03 3.48 -10.41
C ARG A 146 -9.33 4.24 -10.61
N PRO A 147 -9.38 5.19 -11.55
CA PRO A 147 -10.64 5.83 -11.94
C PRO A 147 -11.66 4.78 -12.38
N THR A 148 -12.88 4.92 -11.91
CA THR A 148 -14.01 4.09 -12.33
C THR A 148 -14.55 4.58 -13.67
N ARG A 149 -15.15 3.66 -14.44
CA ARG A 149 -15.79 4.01 -15.71
C ARG A 149 -17.08 4.83 -15.47
N ASP A 150 -17.82 4.44 -14.45
CA ASP A 150 -19.07 5.08 -14.06
C ASP A 150 -18.83 6.03 -12.88
N PRO A 151 -19.55 7.16 -12.79
CA PRO A 151 -19.46 8.05 -11.65
C PRO A 151 -19.78 7.30 -10.36
N TYR A 152 -18.89 7.39 -9.39
CA TYR A 152 -19.06 6.79 -8.08
C TYR A 152 -18.80 7.83 -7.00
N LEU A 153 -19.67 7.88 -6.01
CA LEU A 153 -19.51 8.70 -4.81
C LEU A 153 -19.70 7.82 -3.58
N SER A 154 -18.73 7.83 -2.70
CA SER A 154 -18.88 7.26 -1.36
C SER A 154 -18.67 8.35 -0.32
N VAL A 155 -19.41 8.26 0.76
CA VAL A 155 -19.25 9.12 1.92
C VAL A 155 -19.17 8.24 3.15
N ASP A 156 -18.03 8.26 3.81
CA ASP A 156 -17.77 7.46 4.99
C ASP A 156 -17.62 8.38 6.21
N GLY A 157 -18.42 8.13 7.24
CA GLY A 157 -18.36 8.85 8.50
C GLY A 157 -17.95 7.94 9.64
N TYR A 158 -17.07 8.38 10.50
CA TYR A 158 -16.72 7.65 11.71
C TYR A 158 -16.79 8.53 12.95
N ALA A 159 -17.17 7.94 14.07
CA ALA A 159 -17.17 8.56 15.38
C ALA A 159 -16.64 7.58 16.42
N GLY A 160 -15.88 8.07 17.37
CA GLY A 160 -15.27 7.24 18.42
C GLY A 160 -15.08 8.02 19.72
N ASN A 161 -14.51 7.36 20.70
CA ASN A 161 -14.15 7.98 21.98
C ASN A 161 -13.02 9.01 21.78
N TRP A 162 -12.85 9.90 22.74
CA TRP A 162 -11.80 10.93 22.76
C TRP A 162 -11.88 11.92 21.59
N ASP A 163 -13.09 12.39 21.29
CA ASP A 163 -13.38 13.36 20.23
C ASP A 163 -12.84 12.92 18.84
N ARG A 164 -12.68 11.60 18.63
CA ARG A 164 -12.29 11.05 17.33
C ARG A 164 -13.51 10.96 16.42
N TYR A 165 -13.61 11.88 15.48
CA TYR A 165 -14.63 11.86 14.42
C TYR A 165 -14.03 12.33 13.11
N GLY A 166 -14.61 11.90 12.01
CA GLY A 166 -14.18 12.32 10.67
C GLY A 166 -15.21 11.97 9.63
N LEU A 167 -15.05 12.60 8.48
CA LEU A 167 -15.85 12.38 7.29
C LEU A 167 -14.90 12.33 6.10
N THR A 168 -15.06 11.30 5.26
CA THR A 168 -14.33 11.13 4.01
C THR A 168 -15.31 11.00 2.86
N ALA A 169 -15.06 11.67 1.73
CA ALA A 169 -15.91 11.65 0.55
C ALA A 169 -15.12 11.45 -0.73
#